data_40b2f7f54ca7fd9b9e2f2b4afaf20296
#
_entry.id   40b2f7f54ca7fd9b9e2f2b4afaf20296
#
_cell.length_a   1.000
_cell.length_b   1.000
_cell.length_c   1.000
_cell.angle_alpha   90.00
_cell.angle_beta   90.00
_cell.angle_gamma   90.00
#
_symmetry.space_group_name_H-M   'P 1'
#
loop_
_entity.id
_entity.type
_entity.pdbx_description
1 polymer ?
#
loop_
_entity_poly.entity_id
_entity_poly.type
_entity_poly.pdbx_seq_one_letter_code
_entity_poly.pdbx_strand_id
1 'polypeptide(L)'
;MDFDFNDEQREIQSTARDFLAARFKPEKVRELAESDSPYDDAIWGEMCELGWPGIAIAEAYGGLGLGAVELVILLEQLGYAYAPAPLISNAYAGAVISQAGSDEQKQRWLPGIASGEERGAAELTNVPHPIVGAASGSAVLVLSDGAEGAKLVPTADATLERLPLIDTTRAYFKVSAEGGDPLPGDVVAAADSGIVALAAESVGIAQRALDMAVAYAKEREQFGRPIGAYQAVSHRLADMLWDVEEARSLTYYAAWCADAQPESLPLAAS
;
A
#
# COMPACT_ATOMS: atom_id res chain seq x y z
N MET A 1 15.98 11.71 -14.68
CA MET A 1 15.03 10.63 -14.36
C MET A 1 15.09 9.62 -15.50
N ASP A 2 15.46 8.40 -15.21
CA ASP A 2 15.32 7.31 -16.15
C ASP A 2 13.86 6.85 -16.13
N PHE A 3 13.27 6.67 -17.31
CA PHE A 3 11.85 6.29 -17.44
C PHE A 3 11.65 4.77 -17.50
N ASP A 4 12.70 3.99 -17.36
CA ASP A 4 12.65 2.53 -17.39
C ASP A 4 13.28 1.96 -16.10
N PHE A 5 12.79 0.80 -15.67
CA PHE A 5 13.33 0.12 -14.51
C PHE A 5 14.75 -0.39 -14.79
N ASN A 6 15.61 -0.30 -13.79
CA ASN A 6 16.88 -1.00 -13.78
C ASN A 6 16.68 -2.51 -13.57
N ASP A 7 17.75 -3.29 -13.64
CA ASP A 7 17.68 -4.75 -13.53
C ASP A 7 17.18 -5.21 -12.15
N GLU A 8 17.56 -4.53 -11.07
CA GLU A 8 17.13 -4.83 -9.70
C GLU A 8 15.63 -4.55 -9.52
N GLN A 9 15.14 -3.42 -10.01
CA GLN A 9 13.71 -3.08 -10.00
C GLN A 9 12.87 -4.06 -10.80
N ARG A 10 13.38 -4.55 -11.94
CA ARG A 10 12.71 -5.60 -12.72
C ARG A 10 12.67 -6.94 -11.98
N GLU A 11 13.72 -7.28 -11.24
CA GLU A 11 13.77 -8.48 -10.41
C GLU A 11 12.76 -8.41 -9.26
N ILE A 12 12.67 -7.26 -8.57
CA ILE A 12 11.65 -7.01 -7.54
C ILE A 12 10.25 -7.19 -8.13
N GLN A 13 9.97 -6.56 -9.29
CA GLN A 13 8.68 -6.66 -9.96
C GLN A 13 8.33 -8.12 -10.33
N SER A 14 9.28 -8.83 -10.93
CA SER A 14 9.07 -10.23 -11.36
C SER A 14 8.83 -11.15 -10.15
N THR A 15 9.67 -11.04 -9.11
CA THR A 15 9.55 -11.82 -7.89
C THR A 15 8.21 -11.56 -7.19
N ALA A 16 7.81 -10.30 -7.07
CA ALA A 16 6.53 -9.93 -6.49
C ALA A 16 5.36 -10.50 -7.28
N ARG A 17 5.38 -10.38 -8.61
CA ARG A 17 4.33 -10.90 -9.49
C ARG A 17 4.17 -12.40 -9.37
N ASP A 18 5.28 -13.16 -9.43
CA ASP A 18 5.25 -14.61 -9.38
C ASP A 18 4.79 -15.13 -8.01
N PHE A 19 5.31 -14.54 -6.93
CA PHE A 19 4.90 -14.86 -5.57
C PHE A 19 3.41 -14.60 -5.35
N LEU A 20 2.94 -13.40 -5.67
CA LEU A 20 1.54 -13.00 -5.44
C LEU A 20 0.57 -13.82 -6.31
N ALA A 21 0.92 -14.10 -7.57
CA ALA A 21 0.10 -14.96 -8.43
C ALA A 21 -0.01 -16.40 -7.90
N ALA A 22 1.05 -16.91 -7.25
CA ALA A 22 1.04 -18.24 -6.66
C ALA A 22 0.20 -18.32 -5.37
N ARG A 23 0.23 -17.27 -4.54
CA ARG A 23 -0.39 -17.24 -3.20
C ARG A 23 -1.82 -16.71 -3.20
N PHE A 24 -2.15 -15.70 -4.01
CA PHE A 24 -3.46 -15.03 -4.02
C PHE A 24 -4.28 -15.37 -5.26
N LYS A 25 -4.55 -16.67 -5.44
CA LYS A 25 -5.55 -17.11 -6.42
C LYS A 25 -6.95 -16.62 -6.00
N PRO A 26 -7.89 -16.44 -6.94
CA PRO A 26 -9.24 -15.93 -6.63
C PRO A 26 -9.95 -16.68 -5.51
N GLU A 27 -9.72 -18.00 -5.40
CA GLU A 27 -10.30 -18.87 -4.37
C GLU A 27 -9.75 -18.49 -2.98
N LYS A 28 -8.42 -18.25 -2.89
CA LYS A 28 -7.77 -17.85 -1.63
C LYS A 28 -8.20 -16.45 -1.20
N VAL A 29 -8.34 -15.52 -2.13
CA VAL A 29 -8.83 -14.16 -1.83
C VAL A 29 -10.26 -14.23 -1.27
N ARG A 30 -11.15 -15.05 -1.85
CA ARG A 30 -12.51 -15.24 -1.33
C ARG A 30 -12.51 -15.89 0.05
N GLU A 31 -11.70 -16.92 0.27
CA GLU A 31 -11.54 -17.57 1.59
C GLU A 31 -11.17 -16.53 2.66
N LEU A 32 -10.18 -15.69 2.37
CA LEU A 32 -9.76 -14.63 3.30
C LEU A 32 -10.83 -13.56 3.51
N ALA A 33 -11.54 -13.16 2.45
CA ALA A 33 -12.64 -12.20 2.53
C ALA A 33 -13.83 -12.69 3.40
N GLU A 34 -14.03 -14.00 3.49
CA GLU A 34 -15.09 -14.65 4.28
C GLU A 34 -14.62 -15.01 5.69
N SER A 35 -13.34 -14.84 6.00
CA SER A 35 -12.75 -15.17 7.31
C SER A 35 -12.81 -14.01 8.30
N ASP A 36 -12.61 -14.30 9.58
CA ASP A 36 -12.48 -13.28 10.62
C ASP A 36 -11.16 -12.49 10.50
N SER A 37 -10.10 -13.15 9.99
CA SER A 37 -8.81 -12.51 9.67
C SER A 37 -8.72 -12.23 8.16
N PRO A 38 -8.61 -10.98 7.74
CA PRO A 38 -8.59 -10.64 6.33
C PRO A 38 -7.26 -10.95 5.65
N TYR A 39 -6.28 -11.51 6.34
CA TYR A 39 -4.99 -11.93 5.78
C TYR A 39 -4.50 -13.22 6.44
N ASP A 40 -3.54 -13.87 5.78
CA ASP A 40 -2.96 -15.15 6.18
C ASP A 40 -1.57 -14.92 6.80
N ASP A 41 -1.39 -15.30 8.08
CA ASP A 41 -0.14 -15.10 8.81
C ASP A 41 1.03 -15.88 8.21
N ALA A 42 0.78 -17.04 7.58
CA ALA A 42 1.84 -17.79 6.92
C ALA A 42 2.34 -17.07 5.66
N ILE A 43 1.42 -16.55 4.83
CA ILE A 43 1.79 -15.75 3.66
C ILE A 43 2.48 -14.44 4.09
N TRP A 44 2.02 -13.82 5.18
CA TRP A 44 2.73 -12.66 5.76
C TRP A 44 4.16 -13.02 6.15
N GLY A 45 4.37 -14.17 6.82
CA GLY A 45 5.70 -14.67 7.17
C GLY A 45 6.60 -14.84 5.94
N GLU A 46 6.08 -15.40 4.84
CA GLU A 46 6.83 -15.51 3.59
C GLU A 46 7.18 -14.12 2.99
N MET A 47 6.30 -13.12 3.09
CA MET A 47 6.60 -11.74 2.69
C MET A 47 7.70 -11.12 3.57
N CYS A 48 7.71 -11.43 4.87
CA CYS A 48 8.76 -10.98 5.78
C CYS A 48 10.12 -11.60 5.43
N GLU A 49 10.16 -12.89 5.08
CA GLU A 49 11.39 -13.58 4.62
C GLU A 49 11.97 -12.93 3.35
N LEU A 50 11.12 -12.38 2.49
CA LEU A 50 11.51 -11.60 1.31
C LEU A 50 11.93 -10.15 1.62
N GLY A 51 11.83 -9.72 2.89
CA GLY A 51 12.19 -8.37 3.32
C GLY A 51 11.20 -7.27 2.91
N TRP A 52 10.03 -7.63 2.41
CA TRP A 52 9.05 -6.66 1.87
C TRP A 52 8.57 -5.62 2.88
N PRO A 53 8.32 -5.94 4.17
CA PRO A 53 7.91 -4.94 5.16
C PRO A 53 8.93 -3.82 5.36
N GLY A 54 10.23 -4.16 5.19
CA GLY A 54 11.34 -3.25 5.39
C GLY A 54 11.94 -2.66 4.10
N ILE A 55 11.30 -2.85 2.93
CA ILE A 55 11.90 -2.50 1.63
C ILE A 55 12.39 -1.05 1.56
N ALA A 56 11.62 -0.09 2.07
CA ALA A 56 11.95 1.34 2.09
C ALA A 56 12.45 1.85 3.45
N ILE A 57 12.64 0.96 4.45
CA ILE A 57 13.20 1.33 5.74
C ILE A 57 14.73 1.25 5.67
N ALA A 58 15.42 2.23 6.25
CA ALA A 58 16.88 2.29 6.22
C ALA A 58 17.53 1.05 6.87
N GLU A 59 18.67 0.62 6.32
CA GLU A 59 19.46 -0.52 6.84
C GLU A 59 19.83 -0.37 8.33
N ALA A 60 20.06 0.85 8.80
CA ALA A 60 20.33 1.16 10.21
C ALA A 60 19.22 0.68 11.16
N TYR A 61 18.00 0.47 10.65
CA TYR A 61 16.84 -0.04 11.38
C TYR A 61 16.42 -1.44 10.91
N GLY A 62 17.30 -2.15 10.21
CA GLY A 62 17.04 -3.52 9.75
C GLY A 62 16.21 -3.65 8.49
N GLY A 63 15.95 -2.56 7.78
CA GLY A 63 15.31 -2.58 6.46
C GLY A 63 16.30 -2.84 5.32
N LEU A 64 15.79 -2.81 4.08
CA LEU A 64 16.63 -2.99 2.87
C LEU A 64 17.24 -1.67 2.37
N GLY A 65 16.77 -0.53 2.85
CA GLY A 65 17.30 0.78 2.47
C GLY A 65 17.05 1.16 1.01
N LEU A 66 16.09 0.51 0.35
CA LEU A 66 15.67 0.85 -1.02
C LEU A 66 14.74 2.07 -0.99
N GLY A 67 14.39 2.60 -2.17
CA GLY A 67 13.61 3.82 -2.25
C GLY A 67 12.09 3.63 -2.29
N ALA A 68 11.41 4.76 -2.44
CA ALA A 68 9.96 4.79 -2.64
C ALA A 68 9.56 4.16 -4.00
N VAL A 69 10.43 4.22 -5.00
CA VAL A 69 10.18 3.60 -6.31
C VAL A 69 10.06 2.07 -6.16
N GLU A 70 10.96 1.41 -5.43
CA GLU A 70 10.92 -0.04 -5.20
C GLU A 70 9.69 -0.44 -4.38
N LEU A 71 9.31 0.37 -3.38
CA LEU A 71 8.08 0.17 -2.64
C LEU A 71 6.85 0.27 -3.56
N VAL A 72 6.79 1.26 -4.44
CA VAL A 72 5.68 1.45 -5.39
C VAL A 72 5.58 0.28 -6.37
N ILE A 73 6.71 -0.24 -6.88
CA ILE A 73 6.73 -1.45 -7.71
C ILE A 73 6.06 -2.61 -6.97
N LEU A 74 6.42 -2.83 -5.72
CA LEU A 74 5.87 -3.92 -4.91
C LEU A 74 4.37 -3.74 -4.64
N LEU A 75 3.94 -2.52 -4.27
CA LEU A 75 2.55 -2.22 -3.96
C LEU A 75 1.64 -2.27 -5.20
N GLU A 76 2.14 -1.91 -6.38
CA GLU A 76 1.40 -2.10 -7.64
C GLU A 76 1.14 -3.58 -7.91
N GLN A 77 2.13 -4.47 -7.68
CA GLN A 77 1.91 -5.91 -7.83
C GLN A 77 0.95 -6.47 -6.77
N LEU A 78 0.99 -5.94 -5.55
CA LEU A 78 0.03 -6.28 -4.49
C LEU A 78 -1.41 -5.93 -4.92
N GLY A 79 -1.61 -4.73 -5.45
CA GLY A 79 -2.89 -4.28 -6.00
C GLY A 79 -3.35 -5.13 -7.18
N TYR A 80 -2.46 -5.45 -8.12
CA TYR A 80 -2.77 -6.31 -9.27
C TYR A 80 -3.24 -7.71 -8.86
N ALA A 81 -2.63 -8.29 -7.83
CA ALA A 81 -3.04 -9.58 -7.27
C ALA A 81 -4.30 -9.49 -6.39
N TYR A 82 -4.74 -8.27 -6.04
CA TYR A 82 -5.80 -8.01 -5.05
C TYR A 82 -5.54 -8.74 -3.74
N ALA A 83 -4.29 -8.64 -3.26
CA ALA A 83 -3.76 -9.43 -2.16
C ALA A 83 -4.17 -8.86 -0.80
N PRO A 84 -4.98 -9.57 0.01
CA PRO A 84 -5.27 -9.17 1.38
C PRO A 84 -4.03 -9.35 2.26
N ALA A 85 -3.28 -8.26 2.47
CA ALA A 85 -2.10 -8.24 3.31
C ALA A 85 -1.96 -6.89 4.04
N PRO A 86 -1.37 -6.86 5.25
CA PRO A 86 -1.18 -5.62 6.01
C PRO A 86 -0.02 -4.75 5.48
N LEU A 87 0.59 -5.09 4.34
CA LEU A 87 1.82 -4.49 3.84
C LEU A 87 1.71 -2.98 3.63
N ILE A 88 0.61 -2.50 3.01
CA ILE A 88 0.43 -1.07 2.77
C ILE A 88 0.32 -0.26 4.07
N SER A 89 -0.43 -0.77 5.05
CA SER A 89 -0.57 -0.10 6.36
C SER A 89 0.76 -0.08 7.10
N ASN A 90 1.51 -1.19 7.03
CA ASN A 90 2.83 -1.31 7.63
C ASN A 90 3.86 -0.36 6.97
N ALA A 91 3.87 -0.30 5.64
CA ALA A 91 4.74 0.59 4.88
C ALA A 91 4.43 2.07 5.18
N TYR A 92 3.14 2.43 5.27
CA TYR A 92 2.75 3.79 5.60
C TYR A 92 3.21 4.20 7.01
N ALA A 93 2.95 3.36 8.02
CA ALA A 93 3.42 3.64 9.38
C ALA A 93 4.96 3.73 9.43
N GLY A 94 5.67 2.83 8.75
CA GLY A 94 7.13 2.85 8.63
C GLY A 94 7.65 4.13 7.99
N ALA A 95 7.02 4.60 6.91
CA ALA A 95 7.38 5.84 6.23
C ALA A 95 7.20 7.06 7.15
N VAL A 96 6.05 7.16 7.85
CA VAL A 96 5.79 8.28 8.76
C VAL A 96 6.78 8.29 9.93
N ILE A 97 7.04 7.14 10.56
CA ILE A 97 8.00 7.07 11.66
C ILE A 97 9.42 7.36 11.16
N SER A 98 9.80 6.90 9.98
CA SER A 98 11.11 7.17 9.39
C SER A 98 11.34 8.67 9.13
N GLN A 99 10.33 9.39 8.68
CA GLN A 99 10.43 10.81 8.33
C GLN A 99 10.24 11.71 9.54
N ALA A 100 9.22 11.45 10.36
CA ALA A 100 8.78 12.37 11.41
C ALA A 100 9.13 11.94 12.84
N GLY A 101 9.59 10.70 13.06
CA GLY A 101 9.95 10.20 14.39
C GLY A 101 11.25 10.75 14.95
N SER A 102 11.39 10.81 16.28
CA SER A 102 12.68 11.02 16.94
C SER A 102 13.58 9.78 16.76
N ASP A 103 14.87 9.92 17.06
CA ASP A 103 15.81 8.79 16.97
C ASP A 103 15.40 7.64 17.91
N GLU A 104 14.88 7.94 19.10
CA GLU A 104 14.38 6.95 20.05
C GLU A 104 13.14 6.23 19.51
N GLN A 105 12.20 6.97 18.88
CA GLN A 105 11.00 6.42 18.28
C GLN A 105 11.36 5.53 17.09
N LYS A 106 12.28 5.95 16.23
CA LYS A 106 12.79 5.17 15.11
C LYS A 106 13.44 3.87 15.59
N GLN A 107 14.33 3.96 16.58
CA GLN A 107 15.02 2.79 17.16
C GLN A 107 14.04 1.82 17.83
N ARG A 108 12.96 2.32 18.43
CA ARG A 108 11.95 1.48 19.10
C ARG A 108 11.07 0.72 18.12
N TRP A 109 10.61 1.38 17.05
CA TRP A 109 9.54 0.84 16.23
C TRP A 109 9.99 0.30 14.87
N LEU A 110 10.94 0.96 14.19
CA LEU A 110 11.31 0.58 12.83
C LEU A 110 11.90 -0.83 12.70
N PRO A 111 12.70 -1.36 13.63
CA PRO A 111 13.22 -2.72 13.49
C PRO A 111 12.12 -3.79 13.45
N GLY A 112 11.15 -3.68 14.33
CA GLY A 112 10.00 -4.60 14.34
C GLY A 112 9.10 -4.45 13.12
N ILE A 113 8.91 -3.21 12.64
CA ILE A 113 8.16 -2.92 11.41
C ILE A 113 8.91 -3.46 10.18
N ALA A 114 10.23 -3.28 10.12
CA ALA A 114 11.05 -3.75 9.00
C ALA A 114 11.12 -5.27 8.89
N SER A 115 11.20 -5.98 10.03
CA SER A 115 11.15 -7.44 10.07
C SER A 115 9.73 -7.99 9.85
N GLY A 116 8.69 -7.17 10.06
CA GLY A 116 7.28 -7.59 10.06
C GLY A 116 6.84 -8.34 11.32
N GLU A 117 7.71 -8.49 12.33
CA GLU A 117 7.36 -9.06 13.64
C GLU A 117 6.40 -8.16 14.42
N GLU A 118 6.66 -6.84 14.36
CA GLU A 118 5.74 -5.81 14.83
C GLU A 118 5.20 -5.07 13.61
N ARG A 119 3.90 -4.89 13.53
CA ARG A 119 3.28 -4.15 12.42
C ARG A 119 2.88 -2.75 12.87
N GLY A 120 2.91 -1.82 11.94
CA GLY A 120 2.37 -0.49 12.12
C GLY A 120 1.12 -0.25 11.28
N ALA A 121 0.30 0.69 11.71
CA ALA A 121 -0.79 1.22 10.91
C ALA A 121 -0.89 2.74 11.12
N ALA A 122 -1.28 3.47 10.08
CA ALA A 122 -1.31 4.93 10.13
C ALA A 122 -2.62 5.50 9.58
N GLU A 123 -3.03 6.63 10.15
CA GLU A 123 -4.12 7.47 9.66
C GLU A 123 -3.78 8.94 9.96
N LEU A 124 -3.67 9.77 8.91
CA LEU A 124 -3.24 11.16 9.01
C LEU A 124 -4.22 12.16 8.38
N THR A 125 -5.50 11.80 8.23
CA THR A 125 -6.51 12.68 7.62
C THR A 125 -7.11 13.70 8.59
N ASN A 126 -6.66 13.70 9.84
CA ASN A 126 -7.11 14.63 10.89
C ASN A 126 -8.63 14.68 11.07
N VAL A 127 -9.26 13.52 11.08
CA VAL A 127 -10.70 13.37 11.36
C VAL A 127 -10.95 13.07 12.85
N PRO A 128 -12.09 13.49 13.43
CA PRO A 128 -12.40 13.27 14.85
C PRO A 128 -12.39 11.80 15.29
N HIS A 129 -12.58 10.89 14.34
CA HIS A 129 -12.62 9.45 14.57
C HIS A 129 -11.81 8.76 13.46
N PRO A 130 -10.48 8.62 13.63
CA PRO A 130 -9.63 8.01 12.62
C PRO A 130 -10.06 6.58 12.32
N ILE A 131 -10.07 6.25 11.02
CA ILE A 131 -10.41 4.92 10.50
C ILE A 131 -9.12 4.31 9.96
N VAL A 132 -8.56 3.37 10.72
CA VAL A 132 -7.24 2.80 10.44
C VAL A 132 -7.39 1.41 9.83
N GLY A 133 -6.79 1.22 8.66
CA GLY A 133 -6.69 -0.09 8.03
C GLY A 133 -5.69 -0.98 8.78
N ALA A 134 -6.04 -2.27 8.94
CA ALA A 134 -5.19 -3.27 9.59
C ALA A 134 -4.74 -2.92 11.03
N ALA A 135 -5.47 -2.05 11.74
CA ALA A 135 -5.13 -1.67 13.13
C ALA A 135 -5.10 -2.88 14.07
N SER A 136 -6.01 -3.83 13.89
CA SER A 136 -5.99 -5.09 14.64
C SER A 136 -4.78 -5.93 14.25
N GLY A 137 -3.95 -6.26 15.24
CA GLY A 137 -2.70 -6.99 15.04
C GLY A 137 -1.50 -6.10 14.70
N SER A 138 -1.67 -4.76 14.60
CA SER A 138 -0.55 -3.81 14.61
C SER A 138 -0.04 -3.63 16.05
N ALA A 139 1.26 -3.37 16.21
CA ALA A 139 1.88 -3.06 17.50
C ALA A 139 1.76 -1.56 17.82
N VAL A 140 1.84 -0.72 16.79
CA VAL A 140 1.77 0.73 16.91
C VAL A 140 0.83 1.35 15.89
N LEU A 141 0.09 2.36 16.33
CA LEU A 141 -0.75 3.20 15.49
C LEU A 141 -0.13 4.60 15.40
N VAL A 142 -0.09 5.14 14.19
CA VAL A 142 0.26 6.53 13.91
C VAL A 142 -1.04 7.28 13.64
N LEU A 143 -1.41 8.17 14.53
CA LEU A 143 -2.69 8.87 14.48
C LEU A 143 -2.49 10.37 14.39
N SER A 144 -3.34 11.05 13.63
CA SER A 144 -3.38 12.52 13.60
C SER A 144 -3.53 13.11 15.00
N ASP A 145 -2.83 14.21 15.26
CA ASP A 145 -2.90 15.00 16.49
C ASP A 145 -2.96 16.50 16.13
N GLY A 146 -4.16 16.98 15.85
CA GLY A 146 -4.37 18.31 15.29
C GLY A 146 -4.11 18.37 13.77
N ALA A 147 -4.07 19.57 13.22
CA ALA A 147 -4.03 19.79 11.77
C ALA A 147 -2.70 19.38 11.11
N GLU A 148 -1.60 19.45 11.82
CA GLU A 148 -0.25 19.26 11.28
C GLU A 148 0.60 18.29 12.13
N GLY A 149 0.02 17.71 13.20
CA GLY A 149 0.70 16.80 14.11
C GLY A 149 0.24 15.34 13.98
N ALA A 150 1.08 14.43 14.47
CA ALA A 150 0.69 13.05 14.71
C ALA A 150 1.37 12.52 15.98
N LYS A 151 0.86 11.41 16.47
CA LYS A 151 1.35 10.71 17.64
C LYS A 151 1.40 9.22 17.43
N LEU A 152 2.32 8.57 18.11
CA LEU A 152 2.42 7.12 18.20
C LEU A 152 1.60 6.64 19.39
N VAL A 153 0.76 5.65 19.15
CA VAL A 153 -0.06 5.00 20.18
C VAL A 153 0.19 3.51 20.11
N PRO A 154 0.70 2.87 21.18
CA PRO A 154 0.71 1.41 21.24
C PRO A 154 -0.73 0.90 21.07
N THR A 155 -0.93 -0.08 20.21
CA THR A 155 -2.31 -0.58 19.93
C THR A 155 -2.99 -1.12 21.18
N ALA A 156 -2.22 -1.60 22.15
CA ALA A 156 -2.74 -2.03 23.46
C ALA A 156 -3.40 -0.90 24.28
N ASP A 157 -3.05 0.36 24.00
CA ASP A 157 -3.58 1.55 24.67
C ASP A 157 -4.74 2.20 23.87
N ALA A 158 -5.16 1.56 22.78
CA ALA A 158 -6.24 2.04 21.93
C ALA A 158 -7.48 1.13 22.00
N THR A 159 -8.66 1.73 21.84
CA THR A 159 -9.90 1.00 21.62
C THR A 159 -10.17 0.92 20.12
N LEU A 160 -10.37 -0.30 19.63
CA LEU A 160 -10.63 -0.59 18.22
C LEU A 160 -12.06 -1.09 18.05
N GLU A 161 -12.84 -0.42 17.20
CA GLU A 161 -14.17 -0.83 16.78
C GLU A 161 -14.12 -1.20 15.29
N ARG A 162 -14.31 -2.50 14.97
CA ARG A 162 -14.31 -2.97 13.57
C ARG A 162 -15.51 -2.40 12.83
N LEU A 163 -15.28 -1.86 11.64
CA LEU A 163 -16.33 -1.32 10.78
C LEU A 163 -16.83 -2.38 9.79
N PRO A 164 -18.15 -2.49 9.59
CA PRO A 164 -18.70 -3.29 8.48
C PRO A 164 -18.47 -2.56 7.16
N LEU A 165 -17.74 -3.17 6.25
CA LEU A 165 -17.44 -2.62 4.92
C LEU A 165 -17.96 -3.53 3.82
N ILE A 166 -18.16 -2.96 2.62
CA ILE A 166 -18.49 -3.71 1.41
C ILE A 166 -17.30 -4.57 0.99
N ASP A 167 -16.07 -4.01 1.06
CA ASP A 167 -14.83 -4.75 0.83
C ASP A 167 -14.45 -5.50 2.10
N THR A 168 -14.64 -6.81 2.10
CA THR A 168 -14.31 -7.71 3.21
C THR A 168 -12.89 -8.26 3.14
N THR A 169 -12.13 -7.96 2.09
CA THR A 169 -10.71 -8.33 1.98
C THR A 169 -9.80 -7.48 2.87
N ARG A 170 -10.37 -6.43 3.50
CA ARG A 170 -9.65 -5.51 4.39
C ARG A 170 -10.45 -5.30 5.67
N ALA A 171 -9.74 -5.14 6.77
CA ALA A 171 -10.32 -4.77 8.04
C ALA A 171 -9.98 -3.32 8.36
N TYR A 172 -11.00 -2.50 8.56
CA TYR A 172 -10.86 -1.12 9.03
C TYR A 172 -11.48 -0.96 10.40
N PHE A 173 -10.86 -0.12 11.21
CA PHE A 173 -11.25 0.08 12.59
C PHE A 173 -11.39 1.58 12.87
N LYS A 174 -12.49 1.94 13.53
CA LYS A 174 -12.57 3.23 14.20
C LYS A 174 -11.69 3.15 15.44
N VAL A 175 -10.78 4.10 15.59
CA VAL A 175 -9.80 4.12 16.67
C VAL A 175 -10.15 5.22 17.67
N SER A 176 -10.04 4.91 18.94
CA SER A 176 -10.10 5.87 20.04
C SER A 176 -8.92 5.62 20.97
N ALA A 177 -8.12 6.65 21.22
CA ALA A 177 -6.96 6.58 22.10
C ALA A 177 -6.80 7.87 22.89
N GLU A 178 -6.53 7.75 24.18
CA GLU A 178 -6.14 8.86 25.05
C GLU A 178 -4.61 8.90 25.16
N GLY A 179 -4.01 10.11 24.99
CA GLY A 179 -2.55 10.25 25.02
C GLY A 179 -1.87 9.77 23.73
N GLY A 180 -0.60 9.42 23.85
CA GLY A 180 0.29 9.03 22.77
C GLY A 180 1.60 9.80 22.82
N ASP A 181 2.61 9.34 22.09
CA ASP A 181 3.94 9.95 22.01
C ASP A 181 4.02 10.81 20.74
N PRO A 182 4.08 12.17 20.85
CA PRO A 182 4.06 13.02 19.69
C PRO A 182 5.25 12.82 18.76
N LEU A 183 5.00 12.86 17.45
CA LEU A 183 6.05 12.87 16.44
C LEU A 183 6.61 14.29 16.28
N PRO A 184 7.94 14.50 16.41
CA PRO A 184 8.53 15.82 16.38
C PRO A 184 8.79 16.38 14.97
N GLY A 185 8.75 15.54 13.91
CA GLY A 185 9.11 15.93 12.55
C GLY A 185 7.92 16.39 11.71
N ASP A 186 8.16 16.59 10.41
CA ASP A 186 7.15 17.02 9.46
C ASP A 186 6.22 15.85 9.07
N VAL A 187 5.05 15.84 9.70
CA VAL A 187 4.01 14.82 9.49
C VAL A 187 3.27 15.06 8.17
N VAL A 188 3.16 16.30 7.71
CA VAL A 188 2.44 16.60 6.47
C VAL A 188 3.19 16.02 5.27
N ALA A 189 4.51 16.23 5.21
CA ALA A 189 5.35 15.64 4.17
C ALA A 189 5.34 14.10 4.24
N ALA A 190 5.28 13.52 5.44
CA ALA A 190 5.19 12.07 5.63
C ALA A 190 3.84 11.49 5.16
N ALA A 191 2.75 12.27 5.26
CA ALA A 191 1.43 11.85 4.78
C ALA A 191 1.39 11.65 3.26
N ASP A 192 2.12 12.47 2.49
CA ASP A 192 2.20 12.36 1.03
C ASP A 192 2.75 11.00 0.59
N SER A 193 3.71 10.43 1.33
CA SER A 193 4.23 9.08 1.06
C SER A 193 3.13 8.00 1.16
N GLY A 194 2.18 8.17 2.07
CA GLY A 194 1.03 7.26 2.20
C GLY A 194 0.07 7.38 1.02
N ILE A 195 -0.13 8.59 0.49
CA ILE A 195 -0.95 8.83 -0.70
C ILE A 195 -0.33 8.12 -1.91
N VAL A 196 0.99 8.24 -2.09
CA VAL A 196 1.71 7.56 -3.17
C VAL A 196 1.60 6.03 -3.05
N ALA A 197 1.69 5.49 -1.84
CA ALA A 197 1.52 4.06 -1.59
C ALA A 197 0.10 3.56 -1.96
N LEU A 198 -0.94 4.33 -1.60
CA LEU A 198 -2.33 4.02 -1.96
C LEU A 198 -2.57 4.13 -3.47
N ALA A 199 -1.95 5.13 -4.12
CA ALA A 199 -2.03 5.30 -5.58
C ALA A 199 -1.40 4.10 -6.29
N ALA A 200 -0.25 3.61 -5.84
CA ALA A 200 0.43 2.46 -6.42
C ALA A 200 -0.45 1.19 -6.39
N GLU A 201 -1.05 0.89 -5.25
CA GLU A 201 -1.98 -0.23 -5.14
C GLU A 201 -3.21 -0.04 -6.04
N SER A 202 -3.76 1.16 -6.10
CA SER A 202 -4.91 1.49 -6.95
C SER A 202 -4.60 1.30 -8.43
N VAL A 203 -3.41 1.67 -8.90
CA VAL A 203 -2.92 1.42 -10.26
C VAL A 203 -2.88 -0.08 -10.56
N GLY A 204 -2.36 -0.88 -9.62
CA GLY A 204 -2.35 -2.35 -9.76
C GLY A 204 -3.76 -2.94 -9.90
N ILE A 205 -4.71 -2.51 -9.07
CA ILE A 205 -6.12 -2.92 -9.13
C ILE A 205 -6.74 -2.52 -10.48
N ALA A 206 -6.51 -1.29 -10.93
CA ALA A 206 -7.03 -0.78 -12.20
C ALA A 206 -6.47 -1.56 -13.39
N GLN A 207 -5.16 -1.89 -13.40
CA GLN A 207 -4.55 -2.74 -14.41
C GLN A 207 -5.19 -4.13 -14.44
N ARG A 208 -5.42 -4.73 -13.28
CA ARG A 208 -6.08 -6.04 -13.21
C ARG A 208 -7.50 -6.00 -13.77
N ALA A 209 -8.26 -4.97 -13.43
CA ALA A 209 -9.62 -4.80 -13.95
C ALA A 209 -9.63 -4.63 -15.48
N LEU A 210 -8.67 -3.85 -16.03
CA LEU A 210 -8.50 -3.68 -17.46
C LEU A 210 -8.16 -5.02 -18.15
N ASP A 211 -7.19 -5.77 -17.63
CA ASP A 211 -6.80 -7.07 -18.20
C ASP A 211 -7.96 -8.05 -18.23
N MET A 212 -8.75 -8.12 -17.16
CA MET A 212 -9.96 -8.94 -17.08
C MET A 212 -11.01 -8.49 -18.10
N ALA A 213 -11.24 -7.19 -18.24
CA ALA A 213 -12.20 -6.65 -19.20
C ALA A 213 -11.78 -6.94 -20.65
N VAL A 214 -10.49 -6.79 -20.96
CA VAL A 214 -9.92 -7.09 -22.28
C VAL A 214 -10.04 -8.59 -22.60
N ALA A 215 -9.68 -9.46 -21.64
CA ALA A 215 -9.81 -10.90 -21.81
C ALA A 215 -11.27 -11.30 -22.10
N TYR A 216 -12.20 -10.81 -21.28
CA TYR A 216 -13.63 -11.07 -21.46
C TYR A 216 -14.15 -10.55 -22.81
N ALA A 217 -13.72 -9.34 -23.24
CA ALA A 217 -14.13 -8.76 -24.52
C ALA A 217 -13.61 -9.56 -25.74
N LYS A 218 -12.51 -10.29 -25.59
CA LYS A 218 -11.96 -11.19 -26.62
C LYS A 218 -12.69 -12.53 -26.70
N GLU A 219 -13.22 -13.03 -25.57
CA GLU A 219 -13.86 -14.33 -25.47
C GLU A 219 -15.39 -14.27 -25.70
N ARG A 220 -16.04 -13.24 -25.17
CA ARG A 220 -17.49 -13.12 -25.25
C ARG A 220 -17.96 -12.77 -26.66
N GLU A 221 -18.75 -13.64 -27.25
CA GLU A 221 -19.33 -13.42 -28.56
C GLU A 221 -20.79 -12.94 -28.47
N GLN A 222 -21.14 -11.95 -29.30
CA GLN A 222 -22.50 -11.52 -29.57
C GLN A 222 -22.60 -11.07 -31.03
N PHE A 223 -23.73 -11.34 -31.68
CA PHE A 223 -23.95 -11.02 -33.10
C PHE A 223 -22.88 -11.59 -34.03
N GLY A 224 -22.40 -12.81 -33.73
CA GLY A 224 -21.47 -13.57 -34.57
C GLY A 224 -20.00 -13.15 -34.51
N ARG A 225 -19.59 -12.37 -33.52
CA ARG A 225 -18.17 -12.00 -33.30
C ARG A 225 -17.90 -11.60 -31.84
N PRO A 226 -16.62 -11.61 -31.41
CA PRO A 226 -16.24 -11.11 -30.08
C PRO A 226 -16.73 -9.67 -29.85
N ILE A 227 -17.19 -9.38 -28.62
CA ILE A 227 -17.71 -8.05 -28.29
C ILE A 227 -16.65 -6.96 -28.42
N GLY A 228 -15.37 -7.28 -28.20
CA GLY A 228 -14.23 -6.37 -28.40
C GLY A 228 -14.03 -5.90 -29.83
N ALA A 229 -14.65 -6.57 -30.83
CA ALA A 229 -14.63 -6.11 -32.22
C ALA A 229 -15.57 -4.92 -32.50
N TYR A 230 -16.42 -4.56 -31.53
CA TYR A 230 -17.29 -3.38 -31.66
C TYR A 230 -16.63 -2.14 -31.09
N GLN A 231 -16.63 -1.04 -31.85
CA GLN A 231 -15.96 0.23 -31.45
C GLN A 231 -16.46 0.77 -30.10
N ALA A 232 -17.75 0.58 -29.79
CA ALA A 232 -18.32 0.98 -28.50
C ALA A 232 -17.68 0.26 -27.29
N VAL A 233 -17.08 -0.90 -27.49
CA VAL A 233 -16.32 -1.65 -26.46
C VAL A 233 -14.83 -1.36 -26.56
N SER A 234 -14.25 -1.50 -27.77
CA SER A 234 -12.80 -1.35 -27.96
C SER A 234 -12.28 0.06 -27.64
N HIS A 235 -13.06 1.11 -27.96
CA HIS A 235 -12.67 2.49 -27.60
C HIS A 235 -12.64 2.69 -26.10
N ARG A 236 -13.64 2.18 -25.36
CA ARG A 236 -13.64 2.25 -23.87
C ARG A 236 -12.45 1.52 -23.25
N LEU A 237 -12.08 0.37 -23.80
CA LEU A 237 -10.88 -0.36 -23.34
C LEU A 237 -9.59 0.41 -23.64
N ALA A 238 -9.54 1.12 -24.78
CA ALA A 238 -8.40 1.99 -25.11
C ALA A 238 -8.33 3.22 -24.17
N ASP A 239 -9.48 3.83 -23.86
CA ASP A 239 -9.55 4.94 -22.90
C ASP A 239 -9.10 4.46 -21.49
N MET A 240 -9.59 3.30 -21.03
CA MET A 240 -9.15 2.70 -19.76
C MET A 240 -7.65 2.44 -19.72
N LEU A 241 -7.07 1.96 -20.84
CA LEU A 241 -5.61 1.77 -20.93
C LEU A 241 -4.87 3.10 -20.76
N TRP A 242 -5.36 4.14 -21.44
CA TRP A 242 -4.78 5.47 -21.32
C TRP A 242 -4.80 5.97 -19.87
N ASP A 243 -5.97 5.87 -19.20
CA ASP A 243 -6.14 6.32 -17.81
C ASP A 243 -5.20 5.55 -16.85
N VAL A 244 -5.05 4.24 -17.03
CA VAL A 244 -4.15 3.41 -16.20
C VAL A 244 -2.68 3.81 -16.42
N GLU A 245 -2.24 4.01 -17.67
CA GLU A 245 -0.85 4.39 -17.97
C GLU A 245 -0.53 5.81 -17.49
N GLU A 246 -1.49 6.74 -17.57
CA GLU A 246 -1.36 8.08 -17.01
C GLU A 246 -1.20 8.03 -15.49
N ALA A 247 -2.11 7.33 -14.80
CA ALA A 247 -2.06 7.16 -13.34
C ALA A 247 -0.76 6.48 -12.90
N ARG A 248 -0.31 5.44 -13.62
CA ARG A 248 0.98 4.77 -13.36
C ARG A 248 2.14 5.74 -13.47
N SER A 249 2.20 6.51 -14.54
CA SER A 249 3.28 7.46 -14.79
C SER A 249 3.36 8.53 -13.69
N LEU A 250 2.21 9.07 -13.26
CA LEU A 250 2.14 10.04 -12.17
C LEU A 250 2.55 9.42 -10.83
N THR A 251 2.13 8.19 -10.54
CA THR A 251 2.49 7.48 -9.31
C THR A 251 4.00 7.22 -9.23
N TYR A 252 4.63 6.76 -10.31
CA TYR A 252 6.08 6.56 -10.33
C TYR A 252 6.86 7.88 -10.29
N TYR A 253 6.33 8.94 -10.91
CA TYR A 253 6.89 10.27 -10.78
C TYR A 253 6.85 10.76 -9.33
N ALA A 254 5.73 10.57 -8.61
CA ALA A 254 5.61 10.94 -7.22
C ALA A 254 6.55 10.12 -6.31
N ALA A 255 6.71 8.82 -6.57
CA ALA A 255 7.68 7.98 -5.87
C ALA A 255 9.13 8.47 -6.10
N TRP A 256 9.47 8.80 -7.34
CA TRP A 256 10.78 9.37 -7.65
C TRP A 256 10.98 10.74 -6.97
N CYS A 257 9.94 11.58 -6.88
CA CYS A 257 10.02 12.83 -6.12
C CYS A 257 10.32 12.58 -4.64
N ALA A 258 9.71 11.58 -4.02
CA ALA A 258 9.97 11.23 -2.63
C ALA A 258 11.46 10.91 -2.37
N ASP A 259 12.11 10.25 -3.33
CA ASP A 259 13.52 9.86 -3.21
C ASP A 259 14.50 10.97 -3.63
N ALA A 260 14.20 11.71 -4.71
CA ALA A 260 15.16 12.58 -5.40
C ALA A 260 14.84 14.09 -5.33
N GLN A 261 13.58 14.47 -5.13
CA GLN A 261 13.10 15.85 -5.10
C GLN A 261 11.95 16.03 -4.09
N PRO A 262 12.20 15.87 -2.77
CA PRO A 262 11.14 15.88 -1.76
C PRO A 262 10.28 17.16 -1.77
N GLU A 263 10.85 18.29 -2.19
CA GLU A 263 10.14 19.56 -2.33
C GLU A 263 9.04 19.54 -3.42
N SER A 264 9.11 18.61 -4.37
CA SER A 264 8.12 18.43 -5.42
C SER A 264 7.04 17.40 -5.06
N LEU A 265 7.24 16.61 -4.00
CA LEU A 265 6.35 15.53 -3.59
C LEU A 265 4.91 16.02 -3.30
N PRO A 266 4.66 17.13 -2.59
CA PRO A 266 3.30 17.58 -2.30
C PRO A 266 2.46 17.84 -3.56
N LEU A 267 3.10 18.39 -4.61
CA LEU A 267 2.43 18.60 -5.90
C LEU A 267 2.25 17.28 -6.67
N ALA A 268 3.22 16.38 -6.59
CA ALA A 268 3.18 15.11 -7.32
C ALA A 268 2.19 14.11 -6.70
N ALA A 269 1.92 14.21 -5.40
CA ALA A 269 0.99 13.36 -4.64
C ALA A 269 -0.45 13.88 -4.66
N SER A 270 -0.70 15.12 -5.12
CA SER A 270 -2.04 15.75 -5.21
C SER A 270 -2.74 15.40 -6.51
#